data_4d5f0cf8fbf75a3ae373af4214b1124c
#
_entry.id   4d5f0cf8fbf75a3ae373af4214b1124c
#
_cell.length_a   1.000
_cell.length_b   1.000
_cell.length_c   1.000
_cell.angle_alpha   90.00
_cell.angle_beta   90.00
_cell.angle_gamma   90.00
#
_symmetry.space_group_name_H-M   'P 1'
#
loop_
_entity.id
_entity.type
_entity.pdbx_description
1 polymer ?
#
loop_
_entity_poly.entity_id
_entity_poly.type
_entity_poly.pdbx_seq_one_letter_code
_entity_poly.pdbx_strand_id
1 'polypeptide(L)'
;MFKLENKKYFIGIYALILSLFSLYFTYRANFSNPEFEVLMFCILLIAGILSIVYYTKNNEKLHKVALVLIIIFGIISLFLTPIYDVSDETEHFVRSEIVSTGELSTNYVPIPNTTANGYKTIASVTTFFDNAGANVFNTHADDDKIDHTPSYFNSAFAQNPFYGYLAQGIGVFLAKCLDLNAIWMLWLGRFFNLLLYAGIIAVAIKKAPVFKFPLLIVSILPIAIYQAASTSCDGLFSALAILAFSYFLYFYKTPKIAWTDLGIFYIAVILCGLLKTPYLALSLLIFLVPNTNFSDKKQNIIAKLCILVALGIGIAWSSYATTQLANSWRGEYFIQKNVSASGQIDYLLANPLIALQRFGEIYSTALPTVIDRFFYFSNSVREYSSTLLAGLYFVFFCLFSVFYCNSEDLNLKTRVKGFLIFVLIYSGVMAVQYLTCLQLGEKMLQAAYSVVISCLS
;
A
#
# COMPACT_ATOMS: atom_id res chain seq x y z
N MET A 1 -13.64 15.13 21.32
CA MET A 1 -12.88 15.91 20.32
C MET A 1 -11.96 16.87 21.07
N PHE A 2 -10.65 16.76 20.93
CA PHE A 2 -9.71 17.61 21.65
C PHE A 2 -9.81 19.05 21.12
N LYS A 3 -10.33 19.98 21.95
CA LYS A 3 -10.20 21.41 21.68
C LYS A 3 -8.74 21.81 21.96
N LEU A 4 -7.99 22.06 20.91
CA LEU A 4 -6.62 22.57 20.98
C LEU A 4 -6.66 24.08 21.31
N GLU A 5 -7.08 24.43 22.50
CA GLU A 5 -7.14 25.84 22.96
C GLU A 5 -5.74 26.47 23.02
N ASN A 6 -4.69 25.66 23.17
CA ASN A 6 -3.31 26.11 23.29
C ASN A 6 -2.40 25.58 22.16
N LYS A 7 -2.61 26.07 20.93
CA LYS A 7 -1.75 25.71 19.76
C LYS A 7 -0.25 25.78 20.06
N LYS A 8 0.17 26.75 20.86
CA LYS A 8 1.57 26.98 21.21
C LYS A 8 2.20 25.77 21.89
N TYR A 9 1.47 25.10 22.80
CA TYR A 9 1.98 23.90 23.47
C TYR A 9 2.16 22.73 22.48
N PHE A 10 1.21 22.52 21.55
CA PHE A 10 1.33 21.44 20.58
C PHE A 10 2.46 21.69 19.58
N ILE A 11 2.66 22.94 19.17
CA ILE A 11 3.82 23.31 18.32
C ILE A 11 5.12 23.09 19.09
N GLY A 12 5.18 23.49 20.38
CA GLY A 12 6.34 23.27 21.23
C GLY A 12 6.66 21.79 21.43
N ILE A 13 5.65 20.96 21.72
CA ILE A 13 5.80 19.51 21.86
C ILE A 13 6.26 18.89 20.53
N TYR A 14 5.67 19.29 19.42
CA TYR A 14 6.09 18.81 18.09
C TYR A 14 7.55 19.16 17.81
N ALA A 15 7.94 20.42 18.01
CA ALA A 15 9.32 20.86 17.80
C ALA A 15 10.31 20.11 18.70
N LEU A 16 9.95 19.87 19.97
CA LEU A 16 10.77 19.09 20.90
C LEU A 16 10.93 17.64 20.42
N ILE A 17 9.82 16.97 20.07
CA ILE A 17 9.85 15.59 19.56
C ILE A 17 10.68 15.51 18.30
N LEU A 18 10.45 16.41 17.33
CA LEU A 18 11.22 16.45 16.08
C LEU A 18 12.72 16.65 16.36
N SER A 19 13.10 17.55 17.29
CA SER A 19 14.49 17.78 17.67
C SER A 19 15.12 16.51 18.28
N LEU A 20 14.41 15.83 19.18
CA LEU A 20 14.91 14.59 19.79
C LEU A 20 15.08 13.47 18.75
N PHE A 21 14.14 13.33 17.81
CA PHE A 21 14.27 12.38 16.72
C PHE A 21 15.42 12.73 15.77
N SER A 22 15.57 13.99 15.38
CA SER A 22 16.68 14.42 14.54
C SER A 22 18.02 14.09 15.20
N LEU A 23 18.20 14.45 16.47
CA LEU A 23 19.42 14.14 17.23
C LEU A 23 19.66 12.63 17.31
N TYR A 24 18.62 11.83 17.54
CA TYR A 24 18.74 10.37 17.61
C TYR A 24 19.21 9.79 16.27
N PHE A 25 18.58 10.20 15.15
CA PHE A 25 18.94 9.68 13.83
C PHE A 25 20.31 10.16 13.38
N THR A 26 20.68 11.44 13.61
CA THR A 26 22.01 11.96 13.34
C THR A 26 23.07 11.15 14.07
N TYR A 27 22.85 10.86 15.35
CA TYR A 27 23.77 10.05 16.15
C TYR A 27 23.88 8.61 15.62
N ARG A 28 22.74 7.97 15.29
CA ARG A 28 22.71 6.56 14.85
C ARG A 28 23.28 6.36 13.44
N ALA A 29 22.99 7.25 12.52
CA ALA A 29 23.39 7.15 11.13
C ALA A 29 24.80 7.70 10.86
N ASN A 30 25.39 8.40 11.84
CA ASN A 30 26.70 9.06 11.68
C ASN A 30 26.79 9.90 10.40
N PHE A 31 25.73 10.68 10.14
CA PHE A 31 25.61 11.48 8.93
C PHE A 31 26.76 12.49 8.82
N SER A 32 27.31 12.61 7.63
CA SER A 32 28.44 13.50 7.34
C SER A 32 28.06 14.85 6.74
N ASN A 33 26.74 15.06 6.45
CA ASN A 33 26.25 16.27 5.80
C ASN A 33 25.29 17.07 6.70
N PRO A 34 25.80 17.93 7.59
CA PRO A 34 24.96 18.67 8.53
C PRO A 34 24.04 19.69 7.84
N GLU A 35 24.39 20.21 6.67
CA GLU A 35 23.58 21.18 5.94
C GLU A 35 22.27 20.53 5.46
N PHE A 36 22.36 19.30 4.95
CA PHE A 36 21.22 18.52 4.54
C PHE A 36 20.29 18.20 5.72
N GLU A 37 20.85 17.80 6.85
CA GLU A 37 20.07 17.48 8.06
C GLU A 37 19.31 18.70 8.58
N VAL A 38 19.98 19.86 8.63
CA VAL A 38 19.35 21.12 9.04
C VAL A 38 18.24 21.50 8.07
N LEU A 39 18.45 21.37 6.77
CA LEU A 39 17.42 21.62 5.74
C LEU A 39 16.21 20.72 5.96
N MET A 40 16.41 19.42 6.16
CA MET A 40 15.33 18.47 6.40
C MET A 40 14.59 18.75 7.70
N PHE A 41 15.30 19.06 8.76
CA PHE A 41 14.70 19.49 10.02
C PHE A 41 13.80 20.73 9.83
N CYS A 42 14.29 21.75 9.12
CA CYS A 42 13.51 22.96 8.83
C CYS A 42 12.25 22.65 8.00
N ILE A 43 12.37 21.84 6.96
CA ILE A 43 11.23 21.43 6.11
C ILE A 43 10.17 20.71 6.94
N LEU A 44 10.56 19.72 7.74
CA LEU A 44 9.65 18.96 8.59
C LEU A 44 9.04 19.84 9.71
N LEU A 45 9.82 20.75 10.29
CA LEU A 45 9.34 21.69 11.29
C LEU A 45 8.23 22.59 10.71
N ILE A 46 8.47 23.18 9.54
CA ILE A 46 7.49 24.04 8.86
C ILE A 46 6.26 23.24 8.48
N ALA A 47 6.42 22.04 7.87
CA ALA A 47 5.33 21.17 7.48
C ALA A 47 4.45 20.80 8.68
N GLY A 48 5.05 20.43 9.81
CA GLY A 48 4.30 20.10 11.02
C GLY A 48 3.58 21.29 11.64
N ILE A 49 4.23 22.47 11.69
CA ILE A 49 3.57 23.72 12.16
C ILE A 49 2.36 24.04 11.29
N LEU A 50 2.51 24.02 9.97
CA LEU A 50 1.41 24.26 9.03
C LEU A 50 0.27 23.25 9.24
N SER A 51 0.62 21.99 9.43
CA SER A 51 -0.33 20.89 9.70
C SER A 51 -1.12 21.11 10.99
N ILE A 52 -0.44 21.47 12.09
CA ILE A 52 -1.09 21.78 13.37
C ILE A 52 -2.01 22.99 13.24
N VAL A 53 -1.56 24.06 12.59
CA VAL A 53 -2.35 25.26 12.37
C VAL A 53 -3.57 24.93 11.50
N TYR A 54 -3.41 24.15 10.43
CA TYR A 54 -4.52 23.75 9.57
C TYR A 54 -5.53 22.85 10.31
N TYR A 55 -5.04 21.85 11.07
CA TYR A 55 -5.89 20.98 11.90
C TYR A 55 -6.71 21.80 12.91
N THR A 56 -6.10 22.74 13.62
CA THR A 56 -6.81 23.53 14.63
C THR A 56 -7.93 24.39 14.04
N LYS A 57 -7.82 24.78 12.78
CA LYS A 57 -8.85 25.55 12.06
C LYS A 57 -9.94 24.68 11.44
N ASN A 58 -9.64 23.40 11.16
CA ASN A 58 -10.48 22.50 10.38
C ASN A 58 -10.79 21.17 11.08
N ASN A 59 -10.65 21.08 12.40
CA ASN A 59 -10.80 19.84 13.17
C ASN A 59 -12.18 19.16 13.02
N GLU A 60 -13.22 19.92 12.64
CA GLU A 60 -14.55 19.37 12.31
C GLU A 60 -14.61 18.73 10.92
N LYS A 61 -13.69 19.10 10.03
CA LYS A 61 -13.64 18.65 8.63
C LYS A 61 -12.45 17.72 8.41
N LEU A 62 -12.36 16.62 9.17
CA LEU A 62 -11.21 15.70 9.16
C LEU A 62 -10.85 15.18 7.77
N HIS A 63 -11.81 15.05 6.85
CA HIS A 63 -11.54 14.70 5.45
C HIS A 63 -10.68 15.74 4.70
N LYS A 64 -10.84 17.04 5.02
CA LYS A 64 -9.98 18.09 4.46
C LYS A 64 -8.60 18.10 5.13
N VAL A 65 -8.58 17.82 6.43
CA VAL A 65 -7.32 17.66 7.18
C VAL A 65 -6.51 16.52 6.60
N ALA A 66 -7.13 15.34 6.38
CA ALA A 66 -6.47 14.20 5.76
C ALA A 66 -5.87 14.58 4.39
N LEU A 67 -6.68 15.19 3.52
CA LEU A 67 -6.22 15.61 2.20
C LEU A 67 -4.96 16.49 2.27
N VAL A 68 -4.99 17.51 3.12
CA VAL A 68 -3.86 18.47 3.24
C VAL A 68 -2.63 17.81 3.86
N LEU A 69 -2.79 17.02 4.92
CA LEU A 69 -1.67 16.32 5.56
C LEU A 69 -1.01 15.32 4.60
N ILE A 70 -1.81 14.52 3.90
CA ILE A 70 -1.30 13.54 2.93
C ILE A 70 -0.52 14.25 1.83
N ILE A 71 -1.02 15.39 1.31
CA ILE A 71 -0.33 16.15 0.26
C ILE A 71 0.97 16.76 0.80
N ILE A 72 0.97 17.40 1.98
CA ILE A 72 2.17 18.02 2.54
C ILE A 72 3.27 16.98 2.75
N PHE A 73 2.98 15.93 3.53
CA PHE A 73 3.99 14.92 3.84
C PHE A 73 4.30 14.01 2.66
N GLY A 74 3.31 13.78 1.78
CA GLY A 74 3.50 13.02 0.56
C GLY A 74 4.41 13.70 -0.45
N ILE A 75 4.32 15.02 -0.63
CA ILE A 75 5.26 15.77 -1.49
C ILE A 75 6.69 15.69 -0.92
N ILE A 76 6.84 15.82 0.38
CA ILE A 76 8.15 15.66 1.03
C ILE A 76 8.68 14.24 0.76
N SER A 77 7.89 13.22 1.00
CA SER A 77 8.26 11.82 0.75
C SER A 77 8.60 11.57 -0.72
N LEU A 78 7.80 12.10 -1.66
CA LEU A 78 7.96 11.92 -3.10
C LEU A 78 9.36 12.30 -3.60
N PHE A 79 9.87 13.45 -3.14
CA PHE A 79 11.18 13.95 -3.56
C PHE A 79 12.34 13.36 -2.74
N LEU A 80 12.12 13.08 -1.45
CA LEU A 80 13.16 12.55 -0.57
C LEU A 80 13.36 11.04 -0.70
N THR A 81 12.32 10.30 -1.07
CA THR A 81 12.44 8.86 -1.29
C THR A 81 13.36 8.60 -2.49
N PRO A 82 14.50 7.91 -2.28
CA PRO A 82 15.41 7.60 -3.37
C PRO A 82 14.72 6.86 -4.54
N ILE A 83 15.38 6.90 -5.69
CA ILE A 83 14.91 6.19 -6.88
C ILE A 83 14.90 4.69 -6.57
N TYR A 84 13.75 4.03 -6.76
CA TYR A 84 13.55 2.60 -6.53
C TYR A 84 13.78 2.13 -5.08
N ASP A 85 13.70 3.03 -4.11
CA ASP A 85 13.80 2.67 -2.69
C ASP A 85 12.53 1.97 -2.16
N VAL A 86 11.37 2.27 -2.73
CA VAL A 86 10.12 1.56 -2.38
C VAL A 86 10.20 0.12 -2.88
N SER A 87 9.75 -0.83 -2.07
CA SER A 87 9.77 -2.25 -2.46
C SER A 87 9.13 -2.45 -3.83
N ASP A 88 9.86 -3.13 -4.71
CA ASP A 88 9.44 -3.47 -6.08
C ASP A 88 9.06 -2.24 -6.95
N GLU A 89 9.49 -1.02 -6.59
CA GLU A 89 9.12 0.20 -7.34
C GLU A 89 9.55 0.16 -8.81
N THR A 90 10.65 -0.51 -9.10
CA THR A 90 11.11 -0.77 -10.47
C THR A 90 10.04 -1.44 -11.31
N GLU A 91 9.49 -2.54 -10.80
CA GLU A 91 8.45 -3.33 -11.46
C GLU A 91 7.15 -2.50 -11.63
N HIS A 92 6.81 -1.74 -10.60
CA HIS A 92 5.66 -0.84 -10.61
C HIS A 92 5.84 0.32 -11.59
N PHE A 93 7.06 0.86 -11.71
CA PHE A 93 7.34 1.94 -12.65
C PHE A 93 7.28 1.47 -14.09
N VAL A 94 7.85 0.30 -14.40
CA VAL A 94 7.72 -0.34 -15.73
C VAL A 94 6.24 -0.51 -16.09
N ARG A 95 5.41 -1.00 -15.16
CA ARG A 95 3.98 -1.17 -15.40
C ARG A 95 3.27 0.18 -15.62
N SER A 96 3.66 1.21 -14.91
CA SER A 96 3.13 2.58 -15.06
C SER A 96 3.50 3.18 -16.42
N GLU A 97 4.73 2.91 -16.90
CA GLU A 97 5.18 3.35 -18.21
C GLU A 97 4.39 2.66 -19.32
N ILE A 98 4.19 1.34 -19.24
CA ILE A 98 3.37 0.58 -20.20
C ILE A 98 1.94 1.15 -20.26
N VAL A 99 1.31 1.41 -19.11
CA VAL A 99 -0.03 2.04 -19.05
C VAL A 99 -0.02 3.43 -19.68
N SER A 100 1.06 4.19 -19.55
CA SER A 100 1.19 5.53 -20.15
C SER A 100 1.15 5.53 -21.67
N THR A 101 1.42 4.39 -22.33
CA THR A 101 1.30 4.24 -23.78
C THR A 101 -0.12 3.88 -24.22
N GLY A 102 -1.06 3.67 -23.29
CA GLY A 102 -2.40 3.18 -23.56
C GLY A 102 -2.51 1.65 -23.61
N GLU A 103 -1.43 0.92 -23.36
CA GLU A 103 -1.43 -0.55 -23.32
C GLU A 103 -1.97 -1.05 -21.98
N LEU A 104 -3.25 -1.42 -21.96
CA LEU A 104 -3.95 -1.87 -20.75
C LEU A 104 -3.68 -3.36 -20.45
N SER A 105 -3.56 -4.18 -21.50
CA SER A 105 -3.18 -5.58 -21.42
C SER A 105 -1.78 -5.75 -22.00
N THR A 106 -0.86 -6.24 -21.21
CA THR A 106 0.55 -6.35 -21.59
C THR A 106 0.83 -7.58 -22.44
N ASN A 107 1.72 -7.43 -23.42
CA ASN A 107 2.18 -8.50 -24.27
C ASN A 107 3.64 -8.87 -23.93
N TYR A 108 3.86 -10.14 -23.63
CA TYR A 108 5.19 -10.69 -23.39
C TYR A 108 5.77 -11.16 -24.72
N VAL A 109 6.74 -10.40 -25.24
CA VAL A 109 7.26 -10.57 -26.60
C VAL A 109 8.74 -10.95 -26.61
N PRO A 110 9.23 -11.63 -27.65
CA PRO A 110 10.66 -11.90 -27.81
C PRO A 110 11.48 -10.60 -27.82
N ILE A 111 12.57 -10.59 -27.06
CA ILE A 111 13.52 -9.47 -27.06
C ILE A 111 14.43 -9.64 -28.29
N PRO A 112 14.53 -8.62 -29.17
CA PRO A 112 15.38 -8.71 -30.35
C PRO A 112 16.82 -9.12 -30.02
N ASN A 113 17.37 -10.01 -30.85
CA ASN A 113 18.75 -10.53 -30.73
C ASN A 113 19.06 -11.30 -29.46
N THR A 114 18.05 -11.80 -28.77
CA THR A 114 18.20 -12.66 -27.56
C THR A 114 17.26 -13.86 -27.66
N THR A 115 17.45 -14.83 -26.75
CA THR A 115 16.51 -15.96 -26.56
C THR A 115 15.46 -15.66 -25.47
N ALA A 116 15.51 -14.49 -24.86
CA ALA A 116 14.63 -14.07 -23.78
C ALA A 116 13.38 -13.36 -24.30
N ASN A 117 12.35 -13.33 -23.47
CA ASN A 117 11.15 -12.53 -23.69
C ASN A 117 11.07 -11.41 -22.63
N GLY A 118 10.32 -10.37 -22.94
CA GLY A 118 10.10 -9.24 -22.03
C GLY A 118 8.91 -8.38 -22.44
N TYR A 119 8.60 -7.40 -21.62
CA TYR A 119 7.61 -6.38 -21.92
C TYR A 119 8.29 -5.16 -22.53
N LYS A 120 7.71 -4.66 -23.61
CA LYS A 120 8.23 -3.47 -24.30
C LYS A 120 8.04 -2.24 -23.40
N THR A 121 9.11 -1.48 -23.27
CA THR A 121 9.16 -0.20 -22.55
C THR A 121 10.12 0.76 -23.29
N ILE A 122 10.62 1.81 -22.66
CA ILE A 122 11.58 2.76 -23.23
C ILE A 122 12.89 2.77 -22.45
N ALA A 123 13.98 3.21 -23.11
CA ALA A 123 15.32 3.20 -22.55
C ALA A 123 15.42 3.97 -21.24
N SER A 124 14.78 5.13 -21.11
CA SER A 124 14.79 5.90 -19.85
C SER A 124 14.30 5.13 -18.64
N VAL A 125 13.43 4.12 -18.78
CA VAL A 125 12.99 3.28 -17.66
C VAL A 125 14.13 2.40 -17.16
N THR A 126 14.93 1.86 -18.07
CA THR A 126 16.07 0.99 -17.74
C THR A 126 17.27 1.77 -17.23
N THR A 127 17.49 3.01 -17.67
CA THR A 127 18.59 3.86 -17.19
C THR A 127 18.44 4.27 -15.73
N PHE A 128 17.22 4.25 -15.16
CA PHE A 128 17.03 4.48 -13.74
C PHE A 128 17.68 3.43 -12.83
N PHE A 129 18.03 2.25 -13.36
CA PHE A 129 18.78 1.27 -12.57
C PHE A 129 20.16 1.78 -12.19
N ASP A 130 20.81 2.57 -13.03
CA ASP A 130 22.11 3.16 -12.76
C ASP A 130 22.02 4.27 -11.69
N ASN A 131 20.80 4.80 -11.49
CA ASN A 131 20.50 5.81 -10.47
C ASN A 131 19.76 5.23 -9.25
N ALA A 132 19.60 3.91 -9.14
CA ALA A 132 18.91 3.31 -8.02
C ALA A 132 19.57 3.68 -6.68
N GLY A 133 18.76 4.12 -5.70
CA GLY A 133 19.23 4.63 -4.42
C GLY A 133 19.66 6.10 -4.43
N ALA A 134 19.76 6.75 -5.59
CA ALA A 134 19.99 8.20 -5.65
C ALA A 134 18.72 8.99 -5.28
N ASN A 135 18.90 10.14 -4.67
CA ASN A 135 17.82 11.04 -4.29
C ASN A 135 17.88 12.36 -5.08
N VAL A 136 16.97 13.30 -4.80
CA VAL A 136 16.87 14.59 -5.49
C VAL A 136 18.16 15.44 -5.46
N PHE A 137 19.08 15.16 -4.54
CA PHE A 137 20.31 15.95 -4.38
C PHE A 137 21.54 15.34 -5.07
N ASN A 138 21.49 14.06 -5.45
CA ASN A 138 22.61 13.34 -6.03
C ASN A 138 22.25 12.46 -7.21
N THR A 139 21.05 12.60 -7.75
CA THR A 139 20.68 11.91 -8.99
C THR A 139 21.27 12.60 -10.21
N HIS A 140 21.57 11.81 -11.24
CA HIS A 140 21.90 12.29 -12.60
C HIS A 140 20.79 12.01 -13.61
N ALA A 141 19.66 11.45 -13.16
CA ALA A 141 18.51 11.18 -14.02
C ALA A 141 17.73 12.45 -14.42
N ASP A 142 18.09 13.61 -13.87
CA ASP A 142 17.58 14.93 -14.25
C ASP A 142 18.45 15.65 -15.30
N ASP A 143 19.64 15.12 -15.64
CA ASP A 143 20.52 15.70 -16.63
C ASP A 143 20.02 15.45 -18.06
N ASP A 144 19.41 14.29 -18.31
CA ASP A 144 19.03 13.84 -19.63
C ASP A 144 17.52 13.93 -19.91
N LYS A 145 17.19 14.21 -21.17
CA LYS A 145 15.83 14.10 -21.69
C LYS A 145 15.35 12.66 -21.71
N ILE A 146 14.01 12.49 -21.81
CA ILE A 146 13.41 11.16 -21.95
C ILE A 146 13.89 10.51 -23.23
N ASP A 147 14.58 9.38 -23.11
CA ASP A 147 14.94 8.54 -24.23
C ASP A 147 13.81 7.56 -24.56
N HIS A 148 13.13 7.80 -25.68
CA HIS A 148 12.03 7.00 -26.19
C HIS A 148 12.48 5.75 -26.95
N THR A 149 13.78 5.47 -27.05
CA THR A 149 14.27 4.26 -27.72
C THR A 149 13.63 3.01 -27.12
N PRO A 150 13.11 2.09 -27.97
CA PRO A 150 12.50 0.86 -27.46
C PRO A 150 13.47 0.05 -26.59
N SER A 151 13.02 -0.33 -25.43
CA SER A 151 13.72 -1.20 -24.50
C SER A 151 12.79 -2.32 -24.03
N TYR A 152 13.32 -3.30 -23.33
CA TYR A 152 12.55 -4.45 -22.87
C TYR A 152 12.89 -4.75 -21.43
N PHE A 153 11.85 -5.05 -20.66
CA PHE A 153 11.99 -5.42 -19.24
C PHE A 153 11.22 -6.70 -18.92
N ASN A 154 11.85 -7.64 -18.25
CA ASN A 154 11.20 -8.87 -17.85
C ASN A 154 10.55 -8.69 -16.47
N SER A 155 9.38 -8.07 -16.44
CA SER A 155 8.66 -7.75 -15.19
C SER A 155 7.79 -8.91 -14.72
N ALA A 156 7.82 -9.15 -13.40
CA ALA A 156 6.87 -10.05 -12.74
C ALA A 156 5.53 -9.37 -12.41
N PHE A 157 5.41 -8.04 -12.58
CA PHE A 157 4.21 -7.27 -12.21
C PHE A 157 3.49 -6.66 -13.42
N ALA A 158 4.02 -6.87 -14.64
CA ALA A 158 3.38 -6.37 -15.84
C ALA A 158 1.95 -6.90 -16.05
N GLN A 159 1.62 -8.09 -15.51
CA GLN A 159 0.28 -8.67 -15.50
C GLN A 159 -0.67 -8.02 -14.49
N ASN A 160 -0.19 -7.18 -13.58
CA ASN A 160 -1.05 -6.52 -12.59
C ASN A 160 -2.14 -5.69 -13.29
N PRO A 161 -3.32 -5.53 -12.65
CA PRO A 161 -4.43 -4.80 -13.25
C PRO A 161 -4.02 -3.37 -13.62
N PHE A 162 -4.30 -2.96 -14.85
CA PHE A 162 -3.92 -1.64 -15.37
C PHE A 162 -4.43 -0.48 -14.53
N TYR A 163 -5.63 -0.60 -13.95
CA TYR A 163 -6.22 0.48 -13.15
C TYR A 163 -5.40 0.81 -11.90
N GLY A 164 -4.61 -0.16 -11.40
CA GLY A 164 -3.67 0.06 -10.30
C GLY A 164 -2.56 1.06 -10.63
N TYR A 165 -2.38 1.36 -11.92
CA TYR A 165 -1.31 2.20 -12.46
C TYR A 165 -1.80 3.35 -13.34
N LEU A 166 -3.12 3.59 -13.42
CA LEU A 166 -3.68 4.67 -14.25
C LEU A 166 -3.20 6.05 -13.81
N ALA A 167 -3.20 6.30 -12.50
CA ALA A 167 -2.75 7.59 -12.00
C ALA A 167 -1.27 7.82 -12.29
N GLN A 168 -0.43 6.84 -11.97
CA GLN A 168 1.00 6.87 -12.26
C GLN A 168 1.27 7.00 -13.76
N GLY A 169 0.54 6.22 -14.58
CA GLY A 169 0.62 6.27 -16.05
C GLY A 169 0.26 7.64 -16.62
N ILE A 170 -0.73 8.34 -16.05
CA ILE A 170 -1.05 9.74 -16.42
C ILE A 170 0.15 10.64 -16.14
N GLY A 171 0.81 10.50 -14.98
CA GLY A 171 2.00 11.28 -14.64
C GLY A 171 3.16 11.02 -15.61
N VAL A 172 3.44 9.76 -15.91
CA VAL A 172 4.46 9.36 -16.91
C VAL A 172 4.13 9.89 -18.30
N PHE A 173 2.87 9.76 -18.74
CA PHE A 173 2.39 10.29 -20.00
C PHE A 173 2.60 11.80 -20.11
N LEU A 174 2.26 12.54 -19.03
CA LEU A 174 2.43 13.99 -19.00
C LEU A 174 3.91 14.38 -19.12
N ALA A 175 4.82 13.67 -18.42
CA ALA A 175 6.26 13.90 -18.54
C ALA A 175 6.75 13.73 -19.99
N LYS A 176 6.28 12.68 -20.69
CA LYS A 176 6.58 12.41 -22.09
C LYS A 176 6.03 13.50 -23.02
N CYS A 177 4.77 13.92 -22.82
CA CYS A 177 4.13 14.94 -23.66
C CYS A 177 4.80 16.32 -23.52
N LEU A 178 5.35 16.63 -22.35
CA LEU A 178 6.01 17.90 -22.08
C LEU A 178 7.53 17.85 -22.38
N ASP A 179 8.03 16.76 -22.90
CA ASP A 179 9.45 16.52 -23.17
C ASP A 179 10.35 16.93 -21.99
N LEU A 180 9.99 16.46 -20.80
CA LEU A 180 10.74 16.75 -19.58
C LEU A 180 12.00 15.90 -19.49
N ASN A 181 12.84 16.14 -18.48
CA ASN A 181 13.97 15.27 -18.17
C ASN A 181 13.46 13.94 -17.58
N ALA A 182 14.21 12.88 -17.73
CA ALA A 182 13.77 11.50 -17.47
C ALA A 182 13.21 11.29 -16.05
N ILE A 183 13.82 11.92 -15.03
CA ILE A 183 13.38 11.81 -13.63
C ILE A 183 11.93 12.25 -13.41
N TRP A 184 11.41 13.18 -14.25
CA TRP A 184 10.03 13.64 -14.12
C TRP A 184 9.00 12.57 -14.41
N MET A 185 9.35 11.51 -15.17
CA MET A 185 8.45 10.35 -15.31
C MET A 185 8.17 9.71 -13.95
N LEU A 186 9.23 9.53 -13.14
CA LEU A 186 9.10 8.95 -11.80
C LEU A 186 8.35 9.91 -10.87
N TRP A 187 8.77 11.18 -10.79
CA TRP A 187 8.18 12.15 -9.86
C TRP A 187 6.72 12.47 -10.17
N LEU A 188 6.36 12.64 -11.44
CA LEU A 188 4.95 12.84 -11.80
C LEU A 188 4.14 11.56 -11.62
N GLY A 189 4.70 10.39 -11.89
CA GLY A 189 4.05 9.11 -11.57
C GLY A 189 3.73 8.99 -10.07
N ARG A 190 4.70 9.25 -9.21
CA ARG A 190 4.53 9.31 -7.74
C ARG A 190 3.50 10.36 -7.31
N PHE A 191 3.55 11.56 -7.91
CA PHE A 191 2.64 12.65 -7.59
C PHE A 191 1.18 12.33 -7.90
N PHE A 192 0.90 11.79 -9.08
CA PHE A 192 -0.48 11.43 -9.45
C PHE A 192 -1.01 10.27 -8.60
N ASN A 193 -0.17 9.30 -8.22
CA ASN A 193 -0.54 8.26 -7.29
C ASN A 193 -0.90 8.84 -5.91
N LEU A 194 -0.09 9.76 -5.40
CA LEU A 194 -0.34 10.49 -4.15
C LEU A 194 -1.68 11.24 -4.19
N LEU A 195 -1.97 11.94 -5.30
CA LEU A 195 -3.24 12.64 -5.47
C LEU A 195 -4.44 11.70 -5.45
N LEU A 196 -4.34 10.56 -6.13
CA LEU A 196 -5.39 9.54 -6.13
C LEU A 196 -5.62 8.99 -4.73
N TYR A 197 -4.55 8.63 -4.02
CA TYR A 197 -4.62 8.18 -2.63
C TYR A 197 -5.32 9.21 -1.75
N ALA A 198 -4.84 10.46 -1.76
CA ALA A 198 -5.36 11.54 -0.94
C ALA A 198 -6.86 11.81 -1.21
N GLY A 199 -7.26 11.76 -2.49
CA GLY A 199 -8.65 11.94 -2.91
C GLY A 199 -9.57 10.83 -2.38
N ILE A 200 -9.17 9.57 -2.53
CA ILE A 200 -9.96 8.42 -2.05
C ILE A 200 -10.05 8.44 -0.52
N ILE A 201 -8.96 8.71 0.19
CA ILE A 201 -8.95 8.82 1.66
C ILE A 201 -9.87 9.95 2.13
N ALA A 202 -9.84 11.12 1.48
CA ALA A 202 -10.74 12.21 1.83
C ALA A 202 -12.22 11.80 1.66
N VAL A 203 -12.56 11.09 0.59
CA VAL A 203 -13.92 10.54 0.37
C VAL A 203 -14.27 9.53 1.46
N ALA A 204 -13.37 8.62 1.79
CA ALA A 204 -13.55 7.59 2.80
C ALA A 204 -13.85 8.20 4.19
N ILE A 205 -13.03 9.17 4.65
CA ILE A 205 -13.23 9.85 5.93
C ILE A 205 -14.51 10.70 5.94
N LYS A 206 -14.83 11.34 4.81
CA LYS A 206 -16.09 12.09 4.67
C LYS A 206 -17.30 11.18 4.81
N LYS A 207 -17.25 9.99 4.19
CA LYS A 207 -18.34 9.00 4.18
C LYS A 207 -18.54 8.33 5.55
N ALA A 208 -17.48 8.03 6.27
CA ALA A 208 -17.54 7.36 7.58
C ALA A 208 -18.34 8.22 8.59
N PRO A 209 -19.38 7.69 9.24
CA PRO A 209 -20.12 8.41 10.29
C PRO A 209 -19.37 8.42 11.61
N VAL A 210 -18.57 7.39 11.88
CA VAL A 210 -17.80 7.15 13.12
C VAL A 210 -16.34 6.83 12.78
N PHE A 211 -15.45 6.86 13.76
CA PHE A 211 -14.02 6.54 13.60
C PHE A 211 -13.24 7.44 12.61
N LYS A 212 -13.72 8.63 12.31
CA LYS A 212 -13.04 9.55 11.37
C LYS A 212 -11.60 9.87 11.78
N PHE A 213 -11.35 10.02 13.08
CA PHE A 213 -10.01 10.34 13.57
C PHE A 213 -9.05 9.12 13.51
N PRO A 214 -9.45 7.91 13.94
CA PRO A 214 -8.67 6.69 13.66
C PRO A 214 -8.37 6.48 12.17
N LEU A 215 -9.35 6.69 11.30
CA LEU A 215 -9.14 6.60 9.84
C LEU A 215 -8.11 7.64 9.34
N LEU A 216 -8.16 8.86 9.87
CA LEU A 216 -7.15 9.89 9.58
C LEU A 216 -5.76 9.40 10.00
N ILE A 217 -5.60 8.90 11.24
CA ILE A 217 -4.29 8.45 11.73
C ILE A 217 -3.74 7.31 10.88
N VAL A 218 -4.55 6.29 10.56
CA VAL A 218 -4.11 5.15 9.72
C VAL A 218 -3.69 5.62 8.34
N SER A 219 -4.40 6.58 7.75
CA SER A 219 -4.12 7.08 6.40
C SER A 219 -2.88 7.97 6.30
N ILE A 220 -2.38 8.50 7.41
CA ILE A 220 -1.15 9.32 7.46
C ILE A 220 0.02 8.60 8.14
N LEU A 221 -0.08 7.29 8.37
CA LEU A 221 1.07 6.51 8.83
C LEU A 221 2.26 6.70 7.89
N PRO A 222 3.50 6.74 8.38
CA PRO A 222 4.68 6.91 7.53
C PRO A 222 4.70 5.92 6.36
N ILE A 223 4.42 4.64 6.60
CA ILE A 223 4.36 3.62 5.56
C ILE A 223 3.26 3.91 4.52
N ALA A 224 2.09 4.40 4.94
CA ALA A 224 0.99 4.71 4.04
C ALA A 224 1.34 5.91 3.12
N ILE A 225 2.00 6.94 3.67
CA ILE A 225 2.49 8.09 2.89
C ILE A 225 3.60 7.66 1.93
N TYR A 226 4.55 6.83 2.39
CA TYR A 226 5.65 6.31 1.60
C TYR A 226 5.16 5.50 0.38
N GLN A 227 4.19 4.60 0.58
CA GLN A 227 3.58 3.84 -0.50
C GLN A 227 2.74 4.71 -1.45
N ALA A 228 2.00 5.67 -0.92
CA ALA A 228 1.19 6.59 -1.73
C ALA A 228 2.05 7.54 -2.57
N ALA A 229 3.23 7.94 -2.07
CA ALA A 229 4.18 8.81 -2.75
C ALA A 229 5.20 8.03 -3.60
N SER A 230 4.83 6.86 -4.11
CA SER A 230 5.62 5.99 -4.99
C SER A 230 4.85 5.64 -6.26
N THR A 231 5.46 4.88 -7.16
CA THR A 231 4.76 4.30 -8.31
C THR A 231 4.07 2.99 -8.01
N SER A 232 4.15 2.49 -6.77
CA SER A 232 3.47 1.26 -6.35
C SER A 232 1.95 1.40 -6.39
N CYS A 233 1.25 0.35 -6.80
CA CYS A 233 -0.21 0.26 -6.69
C CYS A 233 -0.70 0.06 -5.24
N ASP A 234 0.19 -0.12 -4.27
CA ASP A 234 -0.14 -0.35 -2.86
C ASP A 234 -0.76 0.89 -2.20
N GLY A 235 -0.43 2.09 -2.67
CA GLY A 235 -1.13 3.30 -2.28
C GLY A 235 -2.62 3.23 -2.61
N LEU A 236 -2.97 2.93 -3.86
CA LEU A 236 -4.36 2.75 -4.29
C LEU A 236 -5.05 1.60 -3.53
N PHE A 237 -4.36 0.46 -3.40
CA PHE A 237 -4.86 -0.69 -2.66
C PHE A 237 -5.28 -0.33 -1.23
N SER A 238 -4.41 0.35 -0.48
CA SER A 238 -4.67 0.78 0.90
C SER A 238 -5.84 1.77 0.96
N ALA A 239 -5.92 2.71 0.02
CA ALA A 239 -7.02 3.66 -0.05
C ALA A 239 -8.37 2.98 -0.32
N LEU A 240 -8.41 2.00 -1.23
CA LEU A 240 -9.62 1.21 -1.52
C LEU A 240 -10.08 0.37 -0.32
N ALA A 241 -9.15 -0.24 0.41
CA ALA A 241 -9.47 -0.99 1.63
C ALA A 241 -10.08 -0.07 2.71
N ILE A 242 -9.49 1.11 2.93
CA ILE A 242 -10.03 2.13 3.86
C ILE A 242 -11.41 2.63 3.38
N LEU A 243 -11.60 2.83 2.09
CA LEU A 243 -12.87 3.23 1.50
C LEU A 243 -13.95 2.18 1.74
N ALA A 244 -13.67 0.91 1.45
CA ALA A 244 -14.58 -0.21 1.70
C ALA A 244 -14.97 -0.30 3.19
N PHE A 245 -13.99 -0.18 4.09
CA PHE A 245 -14.25 -0.16 5.53
C PHE A 245 -15.10 1.05 5.95
N SER A 246 -14.88 2.22 5.37
CA SER A 246 -15.68 3.43 5.64
C SER A 246 -17.14 3.27 5.19
N TYR A 247 -17.37 2.61 4.05
CA TYR A 247 -18.72 2.27 3.60
C TYR A 247 -19.40 1.23 4.50
N PHE A 248 -18.65 0.24 5.00
CA PHE A 248 -19.17 -0.68 6.02
C PHE A 248 -19.63 0.09 7.28
N LEU A 249 -18.82 1.01 7.81
CA LEU A 249 -19.20 1.85 8.95
C LEU A 249 -20.45 2.67 8.67
N TYR A 250 -20.56 3.21 7.45
CA TYR A 250 -21.73 3.94 7.00
C TYR A 250 -22.97 3.03 6.98
N PHE A 251 -22.89 1.84 6.40
CA PHE A 251 -24.00 0.87 6.37
C PHE A 251 -24.42 0.40 7.76
N TYR A 252 -23.45 0.27 8.66
CA TYR A 252 -23.75 -0.15 10.04
C TYR A 252 -24.54 0.90 10.81
N LYS A 253 -24.35 2.19 10.54
CA LYS A 253 -24.96 3.31 11.27
C LYS A 253 -26.15 3.94 10.57
N THR A 254 -26.28 3.80 9.27
CA THR A 254 -27.28 4.53 8.47
C THR A 254 -28.42 3.62 8.06
N PRO A 255 -29.67 3.94 8.40
CA PRO A 255 -30.84 3.22 7.90
C PRO A 255 -31.06 3.52 6.41
N LYS A 256 -31.69 2.57 5.69
CA LYS A 256 -32.06 2.71 4.26
C LYS A 256 -30.85 2.98 3.37
N ILE A 257 -29.98 1.99 3.26
CA ILE A 257 -28.78 2.03 2.41
C ILE A 257 -29.20 2.24 0.95
N ALA A 258 -28.51 3.17 0.25
CA ALA A 258 -28.74 3.39 -1.18
C ALA A 258 -28.03 2.31 -2.02
N TRP A 259 -28.62 1.94 -3.18
CA TRP A 259 -28.00 1.00 -4.12
C TRP A 259 -26.66 1.49 -4.68
N THR A 260 -26.54 2.80 -4.91
CA THR A 260 -25.28 3.42 -5.33
C THR A 260 -24.16 3.23 -4.31
N ASP A 261 -24.48 3.33 -3.02
CA ASP A 261 -23.51 3.12 -1.94
C ASP A 261 -23.05 1.65 -1.88
N LEU A 262 -23.97 0.70 -2.05
CA LEU A 262 -23.63 -0.73 -2.16
C LEU A 262 -22.75 -1.00 -3.39
N GLY A 263 -23.06 -0.35 -4.52
CA GLY A 263 -22.23 -0.45 -5.73
C GLY A 263 -20.80 0.03 -5.50
N ILE A 264 -20.61 1.21 -4.87
CA ILE A 264 -19.28 1.75 -4.56
C ILE A 264 -18.52 0.83 -3.60
N PHE A 265 -19.19 0.30 -2.57
CA PHE A 265 -18.58 -0.67 -1.66
C PHE A 265 -18.04 -1.89 -2.40
N TYR A 266 -18.87 -2.53 -3.24
CA TYR A 266 -18.45 -3.73 -3.97
C TYR A 266 -17.40 -3.43 -5.03
N ILE A 267 -17.48 -2.30 -5.72
CA ILE A 267 -16.42 -1.85 -6.64
C ILE A 267 -15.11 -1.69 -5.87
N ALA A 268 -15.10 -1.02 -4.73
CA ALA A 268 -13.89 -0.85 -3.93
C ALA A 268 -13.31 -2.20 -3.46
N VAL A 269 -14.17 -3.13 -3.00
CA VAL A 269 -13.75 -4.48 -2.58
C VAL A 269 -13.20 -5.29 -3.74
N ILE A 270 -13.86 -5.28 -4.90
CA ILE A 270 -13.42 -6.02 -6.09
C ILE A 270 -12.09 -5.46 -6.58
N LEU A 271 -11.97 -4.14 -6.77
CA LEU A 271 -10.72 -3.53 -7.21
C LEU A 271 -9.57 -3.80 -6.21
N CYS A 272 -9.84 -3.73 -4.90
CA CYS A 272 -8.87 -4.11 -3.87
C CYS A 272 -8.46 -5.59 -4.00
N GLY A 273 -9.43 -6.49 -4.16
CA GLY A 273 -9.20 -7.92 -4.27
C GLY A 273 -8.52 -8.37 -5.57
N LEU A 274 -8.70 -7.65 -6.67
CA LEU A 274 -7.98 -7.93 -7.92
C LEU A 274 -6.49 -7.52 -7.81
N LEU A 275 -6.15 -6.53 -6.98
CA LEU A 275 -4.76 -6.21 -6.65
C LEU A 275 -4.16 -7.25 -5.67
N LYS A 276 -4.91 -7.62 -4.64
CA LYS A 276 -4.49 -8.61 -3.62
C LYS A 276 -5.69 -9.50 -3.25
N THR A 277 -5.80 -10.64 -3.87
CA THR A 277 -6.98 -11.54 -3.84
C THR A 277 -7.56 -11.83 -2.44
N PRO A 278 -6.76 -12.07 -1.37
CA PRO A 278 -7.33 -12.32 -0.04
C PRO A 278 -8.24 -11.20 0.49
N TYR A 279 -8.08 -9.97 -0.01
CA TYR A 279 -8.88 -8.83 0.42
C TYR A 279 -10.32 -8.81 -0.10
N LEU A 280 -10.68 -9.73 -1.01
CA LEU A 280 -12.09 -10.00 -1.33
C LEU A 280 -12.90 -10.38 -0.09
N ALA A 281 -12.25 -10.91 0.95
CA ALA A 281 -12.88 -11.19 2.24
C ALA A 281 -13.41 -9.93 2.96
N LEU A 282 -13.01 -8.71 2.55
CA LEU A 282 -13.67 -7.47 3.01
C LEU A 282 -15.17 -7.45 2.66
N SER A 283 -15.59 -8.15 1.60
CA SER A 283 -17.02 -8.32 1.29
C SER A 283 -17.82 -8.95 2.42
N LEU A 284 -17.20 -9.76 3.27
CA LEU A 284 -17.85 -10.41 4.42
C LEU A 284 -18.31 -9.40 5.49
N LEU A 285 -17.77 -8.17 5.49
CA LEU A 285 -18.23 -7.09 6.38
C LEU A 285 -19.72 -6.80 6.18
N ILE A 286 -20.30 -7.08 5.00
CA ILE A 286 -21.73 -6.88 4.75
C ILE A 286 -22.63 -7.72 5.67
N PHE A 287 -22.15 -8.89 6.15
CA PHE A 287 -22.89 -9.73 7.10
C PHE A 287 -22.97 -9.13 8.50
N LEU A 288 -22.13 -8.16 8.81
CA LEU A 288 -22.13 -7.46 10.10
C LEU A 288 -23.12 -6.29 10.11
N VAL A 289 -23.60 -5.87 8.95
CA VAL A 289 -24.58 -4.79 8.81
C VAL A 289 -25.96 -5.28 9.33
N PRO A 290 -26.63 -4.51 10.21
CA PRO A 290 -27.97 -4.85 10.69
C PRO A 290 -28.94 -4.98 9.52
N ASN A 291 -29.74 -6.06 9.51
CA ASN A 291 -30.73 -6.30 8.45
C ASN A 291 -31.74 -5.16 8.29
N THR A 292 -32.01 -4.43 9.37
CA THR A 292 -32.92 -3.28 9.40
C THR A 292 -32.40 -2.06 8.66
N ASN A 293 -31.10 -2.01 8.35
CA ASN A 293 -30.48 -0.88 7.66
C ASN A 293 -30.62 -0.98 6.14
N PHE A 294 -30.97 -2.15 5.61
CA PHE A 294 -31.31 -2.30 4.20
C PHE A 294 -32.71 -1.74 3.92
N SER A 295 -32.92 -1.20 2.72
CA SER A 295 -34.20 -0.59 2.32
C SER A 295 -35.35 -1.59 2.32
N ASP A 296 -35.07 -2.84 1.94
CA ASP A 296 -36.00 -3.95 1.91
C ASP A 296 -35.28 -5.30 2.01
N LYS A 297 -36.07 -6.40 2.14
CA LYS A 297 -35.55 -7.77 2.21
C LYS A 297 -34.81 -8.18 0.94
N LYS A 298 -35.23 -7.69 -0.23
CA LYS A 298 -34.62 -8.01 -1.52
C LYS A 298 -33.20 -7.41 -1.58
N GLN A 299 -33.05 -6.15 -1.19
CA GLN A 299 -31.75 -5.48 -1.15
C GLN A 299 -30.78 -6.21 -0.20
N ASN A 300 -31.25 -6.60 0.99
CA ASN A 300 -30.44 -7.36 1.95
C ASN A 300 -29.91 -8.68 1.37
N ILE A 301 -30.79 -9.44 0.68
CA ILE A 301 -30.41 -10.70 0.04
C ILE A 301 -29.41 -10.45 -1.10
N ILE A 302 -29.69 -9.50 -2.00
CA ILE A 302 -28.82 -9.19 -3.13
C ILE A 302 -27.45 -8.70 -2.64
N ALA A 303 -27.42 -7.81 -1.67
CA ALA A 303 -26.16 -7.34 -1.08
C ALA A 303 -25.27 -8.51 -0.60
N LYS A 304 -25.86 -9.52 0.05
CA LYS A 304 -25.12 -10.70 0.50
C LYS A 304 -24.73 -11.64 -0.65
N LEU A 305 -25.55 -11.78 -1.67
CA LEU A 305 -25.24 -12.59 -2.85
C LEU A 305 -24.13 -11.97 -3.74
N CYS A 306 -23.96 -10.64 -3.72
CA CYS A 306 -22.86 -9.97 -4.44
C CYS A 306 -21.47 -10.45 -3.99
N ILE A 307 -21.34 -11.08 -2.82
CA ILE A 307 -20.11 -11.74 -2.38
C ILE A 307 -19.70 -12.84 -3.38
N LEU A 308 -20.67 -13.64 -3.84
CA LEU A 308 -20.40 -14.71 -4.80
C LEU A 308 -19.89 -14.15 -6.14
N VAL A 309 -20.44 -13.00 -6.56
CA VAL A 309 -19.97 -12.29 -7.76
C VAL A 309 -18.53 -11.79 -7.56
N ALA A 310 -18.22 -11.17 -6.42
CA ALA A 310 -16.88 -10.70 -6.10
C ALA A 310 -15.86 -11.86 -6.07
N LEU A 311 -16.22 -12.99 -5.46
CA LEU A 311 -15.40 -14.21 -5.43
C LEU A 311 -15.19 -14.79 -6.82
N GLY A 312 -16.26 -14.89 -7.64
CA GLY A 312 -16.18 -15.37 -9.02
C GLY A 312 -15.24 -14.54 -9.89
N ILE A 313 -15.34 -13.20 -9.80
CA ILE A 313 -14.44 -12.26 -10.47
C ILE A 313 -12.99 -12.47 -9.98
N GLY A 314 -12.78 -12.60 -8.67
CA GLY A 314 -11.46 -12.81 -8.09
C GLY A 314 -10.82 -14.14 -8.52
N ILE A 315 -11.57 -15.23 -8.59
CA ILE A 315 -11.08 -16.52 -9.07
C ILE A 315 -10.71 -16.44 -10.56
N ALA A 316 -11.56 -15.84 -11.39
CA ALA A 316 -11.27 -15.66 -12.81
C ALA A 316 -10.00 -14.82 -13.03
N TRP A 317 -9.86 -13.72 -12.28
CA TRP A 317 -8.68 -12.89 -12.30
C TRP A 317 -7.43 -13.63 -11.83
N SER A 318 -7.48 -14.35 -10.71
CA SER A 318 -6.35 -15.12 -10.20
C SER A 318 -5.87 -16.16 -11.20
N SER A 319 -6.79 -16.83 -11.91
CA SER A 319 -6.45 -17.80 -12.95
C SER A 319 -5.73 -17.11 -14.12
N TYR A 320 -6.22 -15.96 -14.58
CA TYR A 320 -5.57 -15.15 -15.62
C TYR A 320 -4.18 -14.67 -15.18
N ALA A 321 -4.07 -14.05 -14.01
CA ALA A 321 -2.82 -13.50 -13.48
C ALA A 321 -1.75 -14.60 -13.29
N THR A 322 -2.14 -15.79 -12.81
CA THR A 322 -1.25 -16.94 -12.67
C THR A 322 -0.71 -17.40 -14.02
N THR A 323 -1.54 -17.42 -15.07
CA THR A 323 -1.10 -17.77 -16.44
C THR A 323 -0.09 -16.74 -16.95
N GLN A 324 -0.32 -15.45 -16.75
CA GLN A 324 0.61 -14.39 -17.14
C GLN A 324 1.92 -14.46 -16.34
N LEU A 325 1.85 -14.74 -15.04
CA LEU A 325 3.02 -14.90 -14.19
C LEU A 325 3.90 -16.08 -14.64
N ALA A 326 3.29 -17.17 -15.10
CA ALA A 326 4.00 -18.33 -15.63
C ALA A 326 4.83 -18.00 -16.89
N ASN A 327 4.46 -16.95 -17.62
CA ASN A 327 5.19 -16.46 -18.79
C ASN A 327 6.30 -15.44 -18.44
N SER A 328 6.46 -15.06 -17.17
CA SER A 328 7.53 -14.15 -16.71
C SER A 328 8.77 -14.93 -16.23
N TRP A 329 9.85 -14.21 -15.88
CA TRP A 329 11.06 -14.79 -15.29
C TRP A 329 10.75 -15.61 -14.01
N ARG A 330 9.69 -15.29 -13.29
CA ARG A 330 9.24 -16.07 -12.11
C ARG A 330 8.75 -17.44 -12.52
N GLY A 331 8.05 -17.57 -13.65
CA GLY A 331 7.62 -18.87 -14.16
C GLY A 331 8.82 -19.77 -14.50
N GLU A 332 9.81 -19.23 -15.22
CA GLU A 332 11.06 -19.95 -15.52
C GLU A 332 11.78 -20.37 -14.25
N TYR A 333 11.90 -19.47 -13.28
CA TYR A 333 12.51 -19.76 -11.98
C TYR A 333 11.76 -20.86 -11.22
N PHE A 334 10.41 -20.82 -11.23
CA PHE A 334 9.60 -21.86 -10.59
C PHE A 334 9.78 -23.22 -11.24
N ILE A 335 9.87 -23.28 -12.57
CA ILE A 335 10.17 -24.53 -13.31
C ILE A 335 11.55 -25.07 -12.92
N GLN A 336 12.59 -24.23 -12.93
CA GLN A 336 13.95 -24.62 -12.56
C GLN A 336 14.04 -25.14 -11.11
N LYS A 337 13.21 -24.64 -10.21
CA LYS A 337 13.15 -25.01 -8.79
C LYS A 337 12.11 -26.10 -8.49
N ASN A 338 11.46 -26.67 -9.51
CA ASN A 338 10.38 -27.64 -9.38
C ASN A 338 9.24 -27.19 -8.45
N VAL A 339 8.90 -25.88 -8.50
CA VAL A 339 7.82 -25.33 -7.70
C VAL A 339 6.47 -25.75 -8.29
N SER A 340 5.64 -26.43 -7.51
CA SER A 340 4.29 -26.87 -7.88
C SER A 340 3.29 -26.57 -6.77
N ALA A 341 2.37 -25.65 -6.99
CA ALA A 341 1.36 -25.29 -6.01
C ALA A 341 0.44 -26.50 -5.68
N SER A 342 0.08 -27.31 -6.67
CA SER A 342 -0.70 -28.55 -6.45
C SER A 342 0.09 -29.56 -5.62
N GLY A 343 1.34 -29.81 -5.95
CA GLY A 343 2.20 -30.71 -5.17
C GLY A 343 2.36 -30.26 -3.72
N GLN A 344 2.42 -28.95 -3.49
CA GLN A 344 2.49 -28.39 -2.13
C GLN A 344 1.18 -28.59 -1.36
N ILE A 345 0.03 -28.39 -2.02
CA ILE A 345 -1.29 -28.66 -1.41
C ILE A 345 -1.41 -30.14 -1.03
N ASP A 346 -1.04 -31.05 -1.94
CA ASP A 346 -1.08 -32.49 -1.70
C ASP A 346 -0.18 -32.88 -0.51
N TYR A 347 1.03 -32.30 -0.46
CA TYR A 347 1.96 -32.52 0.67
C TYR A 347 1.37 -32.05 2.00
N LEU A 348 0.77 -30.84 2.04
CA LEU A 348 0.18 -30.29 3.26
C LEU A 348 -1.06 -31.06 3.72
N LEU A 349 -1.88 -31.52 2.78
CA LEU A 349 -3.04 -32.37 3.10
C LEU A 349 -2.62 -33.74 3.64
N ALA A 350 -1.52 -34.31 3.12
CA ALA A 350 -0.96 -35.56 3.62
C ALA A 350 -0.26 -35.39 4.99
N ASN A 351 0.18 -34.18 5.35
CA ASN A 351 0.95 -33.90 6.57
C ASN A 351 0.36 -32.73 7.37
N PRO A 352 -0.87 -32.83 7.91
CA PRO A 352 -1.59 -31.69 8.51
C PRO A 352 -0.90 -31.10 9.75
N LEU A 353 -0.18 -31.94 10.54
CA LEU A 353 0.57 -31.46 11.71
C LEU A 353 1.77 -30.59 11.29
N ILE A 354 2.46 -30.98 10.22
CA ILE A 354 3.56 -30.19 9.65
C ILE A 354 3.01 -28.87 9.10
N ALA A 355 1.86 -28.92 8.40
CA ALA A 355 1.19 -27.72 7.92
C ALA A 355 0.88 -26.74 9.06
N LEU A 356 0.32 -27.25 10.16
CA LEU A 356 -0.02 -26.43 11.34
C LEU A 356 1.23 -25.82 12.01
N GLN A 357 2.28 -26.65 12.19
CA GLN A 357 3.55 -26.20 12.76
C GLN A 357 4.16 -25.08 11.90
N ARG A 358 4.29 -25.30 10.59
CA ARG A 358 4.86 -24.30 9.67
C ARG A 358 4.04 -23.02 9.60
N PHE A 359 2.73 -23.13 9.66
CA PHE A 359 1.85 -21.97 9.74
C PHE A 359 2.10 -21.16 11.02
N GLY A 360 2.27 -21.83 12.17
CA GLY A 360 2.65 -21.21 13.44
C GLY A 360 4.02 -20.51 13.40
N GLU A 361 5.01 -21.12 12.76
CA GLU A 361 6.34 -20.55 12.55
C GLU A 361 6.28 -19.25 11.71
N ILE A 362 5.46 -19.23 10.64
CA ILE A 362 5.26 -18.03 9.83
C ILE A 362 4.64 -16.90 10.66
N TYR A 363 3.60 -17.17 11.45
CA TYR A 363 2.99 -16.18 12.32
C TYR A 363 3.97 -15.62 13.34
N SER A 364 4.79 -16.48 13.96
CA SER A 364 5.75 -16.06 14.99
C SER A 364 6.86 -15.17 14.45
N THR A 365 7.21 -15.31 13.17
CA THR A 365 8.27 -14.54 12.50
C THR A 365 7.73 -13.32 11.75
N ALA A 366 6.57 -13.44 11.12
CA ALA A 366 5.98 -12.32 10.38
C ALA A 366 5.43 -11.22 11.29
N LEU A 367 4.83 -11.57 12.44
CA LEU A 367 4.21 -10.59 13.32
C LEU A 367 5.19 -9.53 13.87
N PRO A 368 6.40 -9.87 14.38
CA PRO A 368 7.40 -8.87 14.76
C PRO A 368 7.77 -7.95 13.60
N THR A 369 7.92 -8.48 12.40
CA THR A 369 8.25 -7.71 11.21
C THR A 369 7.14 -6.72 10.83
N VAL A 370 5.87 -7.12 10.94
CA VAL A 370 4.73 -6.20 10.72
C VAL A 370 4.76 -5.06 11.72
N ILE A 371 5.07 -5.35 13.00
CA ILE A 371 5.18 -4.32 14.04
C ILE A 371 6.29 -3.33 13.73
N ASP A 372 7.47 -3.82 13.34
CA ASP A 372 8.60 -2.96 12.95
C ASP A 372 8.23 -2.04 11.79
N ARG A 373 7.42 -2.51 10.84
CA ARG A 373 7.02 -1.75 9.67
C ARG A 373 5.99 -0.66 9.92
N PHE A 374 5.31 -0.64 11.05
CA PHE A 374 4.48 0.52 11.40
C PHE A 374 5.27 1.84 11.43
N PHE A 375 6.59 1.76 11.70
CA PHE A 375 7.50 2.92 11.69
C PHE A 375 8.36 3.00 10.42
N TYR A 376 8.18 2.08 9.50
CA TYR A 376 8.96 2.00 8.31
C TYR A 376 8.54 3.08 7.30
N PHE A 377 9.50 3.79 6.76
CA PHE A 377 9.24 4.85 5.79
C PHE A 377 10.29 4.92 4.66
N SER A 378 11.27 4.01 4.63
CA SER A 378 12.24 3.87 3.55
C SER A 378 13.06 2.60 3.74
N ASN A 379 13.39 1.89 2.65
CA ASN A 379 14.31 0.76 2.68
C ASN A 379 15.71 1.20 3.11
N SER A 380 16.17 2.36 2.64
CA SER A 380 17.51 2.90 2.90
C SER A 380 17.76 3.22 4.36
N VAL A 381 16.73 3.52 5.15
CA VAL A 381 16.87 3.86 6.59
C VAL A 381 16.43 2.75 7.53
N ARG A 382 16.10 1.57 7.00
CA ARG A 382 15.59 0.45 7.79
C ARG A 382 16.55 0.02 8.90
N GLU A 383 17.83 -0.03 8.63
CA GLU A 383 18.87 -0.43 9.61
C GLU A 383 19.04 0.57 10.75
N TYR A 384 18.57 1.82 10.58
CA TYR A 384 18.58 2.85 11.61
C TYR A 384 17.30 2.90 12.41
N SER A 385 16.26 2.16 12.01
CA SER A 385 14.99 2.08 12.76
C SER A 385 15.19 1.33 14.07
N SER A 386 14.41 1.72 15.09
CA SER A 386 14.43 1.08 16.40
C SER A 386 13.22 0.20 16.57
N THR A 387 13.41 -1.11 16.70
CA THR A 387 12.34 -2.07 17.04
C THR A 387 11.59 -1.66 18.31
N LEU A 388 12.30 -1.07 19.28
CA LEU A 388 11.69 -0.56 20.50
C LEU A 388 10.69 0.58 20.20
N LEU A 389 11.10 1.56 19.38
CA LEU A 389 10.22 2.68 19.02
C LEU A 389 9.01 2.21 18.20
N ALA A 390 9.21 1.29 17.25
CA ALA A 390 8.13 0.68 16.50
C ALA A 390 7.14 -0.04 17.42
N GLY A 391 7.65 -0.84 18.36
CA GLY A 391 6.83 -1.53 19.36
C GLY A 391 6.07 -0.57 20.27
N LEU A 392 6.69 0.48 20.78
CA LEU A 392 6.03 1.51 21.59
C LEU A 392 4.93 2.23 20.83
N TYR A 393 5.17 2.57 19.56
CA TYR A 393 4.15 3.19 18.72
C TYR A 393 2.99 2.24 18.44
N PHE A 394 3.28 0.97 18.15
CA PHE A 394 2.25 -0.03 17.96
C PHE A 394 1.37 -0.18 19.21
N VAL A 395 1.99 -0.29 20.39
CA VAL A 395 1.26 -0.35 21.68
C VAL A 395 0.45 0.91 21.89
N PHE A 396 1.03 2.10 21.66
CA PHE A 396 0.31 3.38 21.76
C PHE A 396 -0.91 3.39 20.82
N PHE A 397 -0.74 2.95 19.57
CA PHE A 397 -1.81 2.89 18.58
C PHE A 397 -2.92 1.92 18.99
N CYS A 398 -2.57 0.76 19.54
CA CYS A 398 -3.53 -0.21 20.07
C CYS A 398 -4.32 0.36 21.26
N LEU A 399 -3.62 0.96 22.23
CA LEU A 399 -4.26 1.60 23.38
C LEU A 399 -5.17 2.75 22.95
N PHE A 400 -4.69 3.62 22.05
CA PHE A 400 -5.49 4.70 21.48
C PHE A 400 -6.77 4.15 20.82
N SER A 401 -6.65 3.09 20.03
CA SER A 401 -7.81 2.47 19.36
C SER A 401 -8.82 1.92 20.36
N VAL A 402 -8.36 1.34 21.48
CA VAL A 402 -9.24 0.83 22.54
C VAL A 402 -9.94 1.99 23.26
N PHE A 403 -9.19 3.02 23.68
CA PHE A 403 -9.75 4.13 24.45
C PHE A 403 -10.60 5.08 23.60
N TYR A 404 -10.29 5.22 22.31
CA TYR A 404 -11.08 6.05 21.41
C TYR A 404 -12.42 5.42 21.03
N CYS A 405 -12.53 4.11 21.17
CA CYS A 405 -13.67 3.34 20.72
C CYS A 405 -14.78 3.35 21.77
N ASN A 406 -15.81 4.17 21.59
CA ASN A 406 -17.01 4.12 22.42
C ASN A 406 -17.84 2.86 22.10
N SER A 407 -18.42 2.24 23.14
CA SER A 407 -19.32 1.07 22.98
C SER A 407 -20.54 1.36 22.12
N GLU A 408 -20.93 2.63 22.03
CA GLU A 408 -22.05 3.11 21.22
C GLU A 408 -21.76 3.10 19.71
N ASP A 409 -20.46 3.14 19.32
CA ASP A 409 -20.09 3.19 17.90
C ASP A 409 -20.25 1.85 17.21
N LEU A 410 -19.70 0.79 17.79
CA LEU A 410 -19.85 -0.60 17.34
C LEU A 410 -19.99 -1.50 18.58
N ASN A 411 -20.97 -2.39 18.61
CA ASN A 411 -21.10 -3.33 19.71
C ASN A 411 -19.94 -4.35 19.71
N LEU A 412 -19.64 -4.93 20.88
CA LEU A 412 -18.51 -5.84 21.07
C LEU A 412 -18.56 -7.04 20.10
N LYS A 413 -19.75 -7.61 19.87
CA LYS A 413 -19.95 -8.74 18.97
C LYS A 413 -19.53 -8.40 17.52
N THR A 414 -19.86 -7.20 17.05
CA THR A 414 -19.48 -6.72 15.70
C THR A 414 -17.97 -6.47 15.63
N ARG A 415 -17.35 -5.92 16.69
CA ARG A 415 -15.88 -5.71 16.74
C ARG A 415 -15.14 -7.03 16.65
N VAL A 416 -15.55 -8.04 17.46
CA VAL A 416 -14.91 -9.37 17.44
C VAL A 416 -15.06 -10.02 16.09
N LYS A 417 -16.27 -9.99 15.47
CA LYS A 417 -16.46 -10.54 14.13
C LYS A 417 -15.67 -9.80 13.05
N GLY A 418 -15.62 -8.47 13.12
CA GLY A 418 -14.79 -7.65 12.23
C GLY A 418 -13.31 -8.01 12.37
N PHE A 419 -12.80 -8.14 13.60
CA PHE A 419 -11.43 -8.59 13.85
C PHE A 419 -11.16 -9.96 13.24
N LEU A 420 -12.09 -10.93 13.38
CA LEU A 420 -11.93 -12.26 12.76
C LEU A 420 -11.87 -12.20 11.24
N ILE A 421 -12.60 -11.27 10.59
CA ILE A 421 -12.49 -11.05 9.13
C ILE A 421 -11.08 -10.56 8.78
N PHE A 422 -10.50 -9.61 9.52
CA PHE A 422 -9.14 -9.15 9.29
C PHE A 422 -8.10 -10.24 9.56
N VAL A 423 -8.29 -11.07 10.59
CA VAL A 423 -7.45 -12.26 10.82
C VAL A 423 -7.56 -13.23 9.64
N LEU A 424 -8.75 -13.44 9.07
CA LEU A 424 -8.94 -14.28 7.88
C LEU A 424 -8.20 -13.71 6.67
N ILE A 425 -8.27 -12.40 6.43
CA ILE A 425 -7.53 -11.73 5.35
C ILE A 425 -6.04 -11.93 5.53
N TYR A 426 -5.52 -11.63 6.71
CA TYR A 426 -4.11 -11.78 7.04
C TYR A 426 -3.65 -13.22 6.87
N SER A 427 -4.43 -14.19 7.37
CA SER A 427 -4.16 -15.62 7.20
C SER A 427 -4.16 -16.04 5.73
N GLY A 428 -5.06 -15.48 4.93
CA GLY A 428 -5.11 -15.71 3.48
C GLY A 428 -3.85 -15.19 2.77
N VAL A 429 -3.39 -14.00 3.11
CA VAL A 429 -2.12 -13.45 2.59
C VAL A 429 -0.96 -14.36 2.95
N MET A 430 -0.86 -14.78 4.22
CA MET A 430 0.19 -15.68 4.69
C MET A 430 0.12 -17.03 4.00
N ALA A 431 -1.07 -17.61 3.80
CA ALA A 431 -1.25 -18.88 3.12
C ALA A 431 -0.78 -18.84 1.66
N VAL A 432 -1.12 -17.77 0.91
CA VAL A 432 -0.68 -17.60 -0.48
C VAL A 432 0.85 -17.55 -0.54
N GLN A 433 1.49 -16.81 0.35
CA GLN A 433 2.94 -16.72 0.42
C GLN A 433 3.58 -18.05 0.82
N TYR A 434 2.97 -18.76 1.77
CA TYR A 434 3.43 -20.08 2.19
C TYR A 434 3.40 -21.10 1.06
N LEU A 435 2.35 -21.13 0.26
CA LEU A 435 2.24 -22.02 -0.89
C LEU A 435 3.31 -21.76 -1.96
N THR A 436 3.81 -20.55 -2.07
CA THR A 436 4.87 -20.21 -3.03
C THR A 436 6.28 -20.39 -2.48
N CYS A 437 6.48 -20.36 -1.17
CA CYS A 437 7.81 -20.31 -0.54
C CYS A 437 8.33 -21.68 -0.07
N LEU A 438 7.48 -22.62 0.36
CA LEU A 438 7.92 -23.87 0.95
C LEU A 438 8.66 -24.84 0.01
N GLN A 439 8.44 -24.69 -1.31
CA GLN A 439 9.14 -25.54 -2.28
C GLN A 439 10.59 -25.13 -2.54
N LEU A 440 11.01 -24.00 -2.03
CA LEU A 440 12.35 -23.45 -2.28
C LEU A 440 13.42 -23.95 -1.28
N GLY A 441 13.06 -24.82 -0.32
CA GLY A 441 13.96 -25.39 0.67
C GLY A 441 14.34 -24.45 1.82
N GLU A 442 14.90 -24.99 2.92
CA GLU A 442 15.18 -24.26 4.16
C GLU A 442 16.10 -23.02 4.00
N LYS A 443 17.00 -23.03 3.03
CA LYS A 443 17.91 -21.89 2.76
C LYS A 443 17.22 -20.69 2.12
N MET A 444 16.06 -20.87 1.51
CA MET A 444 15.27 -19.78 0.92
C MET A 444 14.15 -19.27 1.82
N LEU A 445 13.89 -19.88 2.96
CA LEU A 445 13.04 -19.28 3.98
C LEU A 445 13.52 -17.86 4.33
N GLN A 446 14.83 -17.59 4.40
CA GLN A 446 15.37 -16.24 4.60
C GLN A 446 15.11 -15.30 3.42
N ALA A 447 15.25 -15.77 2.18
CA ALA A 447 14.94 -14.98 0.98
C ALA A 447 13.42 -14.80 0.80
N ALA A 448 12.62 -15.83 1.12
CA ALA A 448 11.18 -15.75 1.15
C ALA A 448 10.65 -14.79 2.24
N TYR A 449 11.35 -14.66 3.36
CA TYR A 449 11.08 -13.63 4.36
C TYR A 449 11.22 -12.22 3.79
N SER A 450 12.19 -11.96 2.92
CA SER A 450 12.31 -10.66 2.25
C SER A 450 11.16 -10.41 1.26
N VAL A 451 10.68 -11.46 0.56
CA VAL A 451 9.52 -11.38 -0.35
C VAL A 451 8.20 -11.26 0.41
N VAL A 452 8.02 -12.02 1.51
CA VAL A 452 6.86 -11.88 2.42
C VAL A 452 6.78 -10.45 2.95
N ILE A 453 7.94 -9.92 3.24
CA ILE A 453 8.10 -8.57 3.73
C ILE A 453 7.75 -7.54 2.65
N SER A 454 8.17 -7.74 1.40
CA SER A 454 7.83 -6.82 0.30
C SER A 454 6.35 -6.85 -0.10
N CYS A 455 5.64 -7.97 0.12
CA CYS A 455 4.20 -8.07 -0.15
C CYS A 455 3.32 -7.55 1.00
N LEU A 456 3.88 -7.34 2.20
CA LEU A 456 3.18 -6.73 3.35
C LEU A 456 3.50 -5.23 3.51
N SER A 457 4.53 -4.74 2.84
CA SER A 457 4.81 -3.32 2.63
C SER A 457 4.09 -2.83 1.41
#